data_7738cb7b15cbe1db7786c6b6cca55a78
#
_entry.id   7738cb7b15cbe1db7786c6b6cca55a78
#
_cell.length_a   1.000
_cell.length_b   1.000
_cell.length_c   1.000
_cell.angle_alpha   90.00
_cell.angle_beta   90.00
_cell.angle_gamma   90.00
#
_symmetry.space_group_name_H-M   'P 1'
#
loop_
_entity.id
_entity.type
_entity.pdbx_description
1 polymer ?
#
loop_
_entity_poly.entity_id
_entity_poly.type
_entity_poly.pdbx_seq_one_letter_code
_entity_poly.pdbx_strand_id
1 'polypeptide(L)'
;MGALATAEVTTYPESRVLIIITGGTICMQPSASGLVPVDGFLDNAMAPRLSFNDMSERVPLTAVKDGVEVTIDSLRTPPSSYSRHIRYGALEFSPLLDSSSISSFGWTQIATTIKDNYHLFDGFVVLHGTDSLAYSASALSFMLEDLGKPVILTGSQASIFALQSDAVDNLLGSLIIAGTFTIPEVCLFFHHTLFRGNRTTKVSASSFDAFASPNCEPLAKVTSLGVDVNWSLVRRPTKIAQFRVTPYVDTAHVACVRIFPGIKPEMVDSVLRVPELRGLILETFGMGNAPAGVDGSLTKVIAAAVQRGIIIVNVSQCTNGFVSPLYAPGFALGRAGVVFGHDLTSEAALTKLSYLLALPPKSEADHAAEIAARMSTSLRGELTELAATTSFTHPPVAGPDTSWAERLTGPEAAFTALGYAIASGNLGATVEILEAADRDEGEGEGPMVLLRHADYMGNTAVHLAALGPEPEVLKELLVRGASVHARNRANNTPLFLARRAGNEGCVKLLREAGGMLWQEEEVVERG
;
A
#
# COMPACT_ATOMS: atom_id res chain seq x y z
N MET A 1 11.09 -4.03 -62.87
CA MET A 1 10.73 -2.95 -61.96
C MET A 1 10.03 -3.58 -60.76
N GLY A 2 10.77 -3.86 -59.72
CA GLY A 2 10.22 -4.39 -58.47
C GLY A 2 9.67 -3.24 -57.62
N ALA A 3 8.40 -3.33 -57.27
CA ALA A 3 7.79 -2.42 -56.32
C ALA A 3 8.50 -2.58 -54.96
N LEU A 4 9.18 -1.54 -54.54
CA LEU A 4 9.61 -1.40 -53.13
C LEU A 4 8.34 -1.37 -52.28
N ALA A 5 8.12 -2.43 -51.53
CA ALA A 5 7.11 -2.45 -50.51
C ALA A 5 7.42 -1.30 -49.53
N THR A 6 6.59 -0.28 -49.49
CA THR A 6 6.62 0.74 -48.46
C THR A 6 6.38 0.03 -47.13
N ALA A 7 7.42 -0.06 -46.30
CA ALA A 7 7.28 -0.54 -44.94
C ALA A 7 6.22 0.34 -44.25
N GLU A 8 5.11 -0.26 -43.85
CA GLU A 8 4.13 0.41 -43.01
C GLU A 8 4.87 0.89 -41.76
N VAL A 9 4.92 2.19 -41.58
CA VAL A 9 5.47 2.80 -40.37
C VAL A 9 4.52 2.43 -39.24
N THR A 10 4.86 1.41 -38.50
CA THR A 10 4.08 1.00 -37.33
C THR A 10 4.17 2.12 -36.30
N THR A 11 3.12 2.91 -36.16
CA THR A 11 3.03 3.95 -35.14
C THR A 11 2.58 3.32 -33.82
N TYR A 12 3.49 3.21 -32.87
CA TYR A 12 3.16 2.75 -31.52
C TYR A 12 2.50 3.88 -30.71
N PRO A 13 1.53 3.56 -29.83
CA PRO A 13 0.95 4.54 -28.91
C PRO A 13 2.03 5.10 -27.95
N GLU A 14 1.81 6.33 -27.51
CA GLU A 14 2.73 7.07 -26.66
C GLU A 14 2.07 7.37 -25.32
N SER A 15 2.80 7.14 -24.21
CA SER A 15 2.42 7.57 -22.87
C SER A 15 3.30 8.72 -22.42
N ARG A 16 2.75 9.63 -21.60
CA ARG A 16 3.45 10.79 -21.06
C ARG A 16 3.82 10.56 -19.60
N VAL A 17 5.09 10.68 -19.27
CA VAL A 17 5.59 10.54 -17.90
C VAL A 17 6.32 11.82 -17.51
N LEU A 18 6.03 12.33 -16.30
CA LEU A 18 6.76 13.44 -15.72
C LEU A 18 7.83 12.90 -14.78
N ILE A 19 9.08 13.31 -15.01
CA ILE A 19 10.18 13.07 -14.07
C ILE A 19 10.30 14.29 -13.16
N ILE A 20 10.22 14.07 -11.86
CA ILE A 20 10.45 15.10 -10.84
C ILE A 20 11.83 14.83 -10.23
N ILE A 21 12.77 15.71 -10.45
CA ILE A 21 14.15 15.55 -9.99
C ILE A 21 14.32 16.36 -8.71
N THR A 22 14.37 15.64 -7.58
CA THR A 22 14.59 16.29 -6.28
C THR A 22 16.07 16.37 -5.93
N GLY A 23 16.92 15.47 -6.50
CA GLY A 23 18.34 15.36 -6.22
C GLY A 23 18.79 13.92 -6.02
N GLY A 24 19.79 13.74 -5.19
CA GLY A 24 20.40 12.44 -4.87
C GLY A 24 21.56 12.04 -5.77
N THR A 25 22.27 10.97 -5.38
CA THR A 25 23.49 10.47 -6.05
C THR A 25 23.30 10.22 -7.55
N ILE A 26 22.10 9.83 -7.95
CA ILE A 26 21.76 9.56 -9.35
C ILE A 26 22.04 10.78 -10.26
N CYS A 27 21.84 11.99 -9.73
CA CYS A 27 22.00 13.26 -10.46
C CYS A 27 23.37 13.92 -10.23
N MET A 28 24.31 13.26 -9.55
CA MET A 28 25.61 13.84 -9.24
C MET A 28 26.69 13.35 -10.21
N GLN A 29 27.70 14.19 -10.45
CA GLN A 29 28.89 13.81 -11.21
C GLN A 29 30.16 13.96 -10.36
N PRO A 30 31.19 13.15 -10.62
CA PRO A 30 32.48 13.29 -9.98
C PRO A 30 33.12 14.65 -10.31
N SER A 31 33.65 15.31 -9.29
CA SER A 31 34.43 16.56 -9.40
C SER A 31 35.68 16.49 -8.52
N ALA A 32 36.52 17.51 -8.60
CA ALA A 32 37.68 17.61 -7.72
C ALA A 32 37.30 17.76 -6.23
N SER A 33 36.10 18.22 -5.94
CA SER A 33 35.54 18.38 -4.59
C SER A 33 34.64 17.23 -4.14
N GLY A 34 34.59 16.11 -4.91
CA GLY A 34 33.68 14.99 -4.68
C GLY A 34 32.52 14.98 -5.66
N LEU A 35 31.41 14.33 -5.28
CA LEU A 35 30.19 14.27 -6.07
C LEU A 35 29.43 15.62 -5.96
N VAL A 36 29.10 16.22 -7.09
CA VAL A 36 28.34 17.46 -7.17
C VAL A 36 27.10 17.29 -8.05
N PRO A 37 25.98 17.94 -7.72
CA PRO A 37 24.77 17.91 -8.54
C PRO A 37 25.05 18.43 -9.96
N VAL A 38 24.31 17.89 -10.94
CA VAL A 38 24.38 18.32 -12.36
C VAL A 38 23.04 18.94 -12.71
N ASP A 39 23.06 20.20 -13.14
CA ASP A 39 21.92 20.87 -13.73
C ASP A 39 21.69 20.35 -15.16
N GLY A 40 20.44 20.38 -15.62
CA GLY A 40 20.07 19.91 -16.95
C GLY A 40 20.24 18.40 -17.11
N PHE A 41 19.80 17.62 -16.14
CA PHE A 41 19.92 16.16 -16.11
C PHE A 41 19.34 15.50 -17.35
N LEU A 42 18.22 16.01 -17.89
CA LEU A 42 17.60 15.51 -19.11
C LEU A 42 18.59 15.52 -20.29
N ASP A 43 19.29 16.62 -20.49
CA ASP A 43 20.22 16.81 -21.62
C ASP A 43 21.58 16.18 -21.39
N ASN A 44 22.10 16.30 -20.17
CA ASN A 44 23.46 15.86 -19.85
C ASN A 44 23.55 14.36 -19.54
N ALA A 45 22.50 13.77 -18.94
CA ALA A 45 22.49 12.39 -18.53
C ALA A 45 21.64 11.46 -19.41
N MET A 46 20.46 11.91 -19.84
CA MET A 46 19.52 11.04 -20.53
C MET A 46 19.59 11.14 -22.06
N ALA A 47 19.64 12.33 -22.63
CA ALA A 47 19.64 12.52 -24.07
C ALA A 47 20.78 11.81 -24.82
N PRO A 48 22.01 11.66 -24.27
CA PRO A 48 23.08 10.94 -24.94
C PRO A 48 22.91 9.42 -25.00
N ARG A 49 21.95 8.85 -24.23
CA ARG A 49 21.78 7.39 -24.10
C ARG A 49 20.61 6.92 -24.95
N LEU A 50 20.88 5.99 -25.88
CA LEU A 50 19.88 5.46 -26.79
C LEU A 50 18.72 4.72 -26.09
N SER A 51 18.92 4.21 -24.88
CA SER A 51 17.85 3.60 -24.09
C SER A 51 16.80 4.62 -23.61
N PHE A 52 17.18 5.87 -23.45
CA PHE A 52 16.30 6.96 -23.05
C PHE A 52 15.82 7.83 -24.21
N ASN A 53 16.51 7.80 -25.36
CA ASN A 53 16.26 8.72 -26.47
C ASN A 53 16.34 7.95 -27.80
N ASP A 54 15.22 7.84 -28.48
CA ASP A 54 15.13 7.21 -29.80
C ASP A 54 15.56 8.16 -30.96
N MET A 55 16.13 9.31 -30.60
CA MET A 55 16.62 10.34 -31.52
C MET A 55 15.52 10.97 -32.40
N SER A 56 14.25 10.76 -32.04
CA SER A 56 13.13 11.45 -32.70
C SER A 56 13.11 12.94 -32.33
N GLU A 57 12.35 13.73 -33.09
CA GLU A 57 12.16 15.14 -32.81
C GLU A 57 11.62 15.37 -31.39
N ARG A 58 12.22 16.31 -30.68
CA ARG A 58 11.75 16.72 -29.35
C ARG A 58 10.44 17.48 -29.50
N VAL A 59 9.42 16.99 -28.81
CA VAL A 59 8.11 17.63 -28.74
C VAL A 59 7.97 18.32 -27.41
N PRO A 60 7.75 19.64 -27.35
CA PRO A 60 7.55 20.33 -26.10
C PRO A 60 6.31 19.81 -25.35
N LEU A 61 6.41 19.66 -24.05
CA LEU A 61 5.30 19.29 -23.17
C LEU A 61 4.94 20.47 -22.28
N THR A 62 3.65 20.62 -22.00
CA THR A 62 3.16 21.54 -20.98
C THR A 62 3.31 20.87 -19.60
N ALA A 63 3.84 21.63 -18.64
CA ALA A 63 3.90 21.24 -17.23
C ALA A 63 3.58 22.45 -16.35
N VAL A 64 3.31 22.22 -15.07
CA VAL A 64 3.12 23.27 -14.07
C VAL A 64 4.26 23.21 -13.07
N LYS A 65 4.99 24.29 -12.91
CA LYS A 65 6.06 24.46 -11.92
C LYS A 65 5.74 25.63 -11.01
N ASP A 66 5.68 25.40 -9.71
CA ASP A 66 5.36 26.44 -8.70
C ASP A 66 4.05 27.20 -9.01
N GLY A 67 3.03 26.48 -9.50
CA GLY A 67 1.73 27.05 -9.86
C GLY A 67 1.69 27.79 -11.19
N VAL A 68 2.80 27.80 -11.95
CA VAL A 68 2.89 28.48 -13.26
C VAL A 68 3.04 27.45 -14.36
N GLU A 69 2.26 27.61 -15.43
CA GLU A 69 2.39 26.78 -16.63
C GLU A 69 3.70 27.11 -17.34
N VAL A 70 4.48 26.05 -17.62
CA VAL A 70 5.76 26.11 -18.30
C VAL A 70 5.81 25.12 -19.45
N THR A 71 6.59 25.44 -20.47
CA THR A 71 6.91 24.49 -21.54
C THR A 71 8.25 23.86 -21.22
N ILE A 72 8.28 22.51 -21.22
CA ILE A 72 9.49 21.73 -20.96
C ILE A 72 9.85 20.88 -22.18
N ASP A 73 11.14 20.66 -22.38
CA ASP A 73 11.63 19.74 -23.40
C ASP A 73 11.28 18.31 -23.04
N SER A 74 11.11 17.46 -24.07
CA SER A 74 10.87 16.05 -23.87
C SER A 74 11.80 15.18 -24.69
N LEU A 75 12.05 13.99 -24.17
CA LEU A 75 12.65 12.88 -24.88
C LEU A 75 11.63 11.75 -25.04
N ARG A 76 11.92 10.83 -25.95
CA ARG A 76 11.10 9.64 -26.18
C ARG A 76 11.98 8.40 -26.16
N THR A 77 11.55 7.38 -25.41
CA THR A 77 12.24 6.08 -25.43
C THR A 77 12.05 5.37 -26.77
N PRO A 78 12.96 4.46 -27.17
CA PRO A 78 12.63 3.43 -28.13
C PRO A 78 11.33 2.69 -27.75
N PRO A 79 10.66 2.02 -28.71
CA PRO A 79 9.46 1.26 -28.38
C PRO A 79 9.80 0.13 -27.40
N SER A 80 9.03 0.06 -26.32
CA SER A 80 9.15 -1.01 -25.34
C SER A 80 8.65 -2.35 -25.91
N SER A 81 8.96 -3.46 -25.23
CA SER A 81 8.40 -4.79 -25.54
C SER A 81 6.87 -4.82 -25.49
N TYR A 82 6.24 -3.78 -24.95
CA TYR A 82 4.78 -3.61 -24.89
C TYR A 82 4.22 -2.78 -26.05
N SER A 83 4.97 -2.62 -27.13
CA SER A 83 4.58 -1.86 -28.33
C SER A 83 4.13 -0.43 -27.99
N ARG A 84 4.88 0.24 -27.11
CA ARG A 84 4.58 1.59 -26.62
C ARG A 84 5.86 2.40 -26.46
N HIS A 85 5.82 3.66 -26.86
CA HIS A 85 6.83 4.66 -26.52
C HIS A 85 6.48 5.36 -25.21
N ILE A 86 7.50 5.77 -24.47
CA ILE A 86 7.34 6.65 -23.32
C ILE A 86 7.94 8.00 -23.68
N ARG A 87 7.10 9.03 -23.79
CA ARG A 87 7.53 10.42 -23.89
C ARG A 87 7.59 11.00 -22.49
N TYR A 88 8.66 11.65 -22.16
CA TYR A 88 8.84 12.19 -20.82
C TYR A 88 9.58 13.52 -20.84
N GLY A 89 9.23 14.39 -19.91
CA GLY A 89 9.94 15.62 -19.60
C GLY A 89 10.36 15.61 -18.14
N ALA A 90 11.20 16.57 -17.75
CA ALA A 90 11.73 16.67 -16.39
C ALA A 90 11.46 18.04 -15.79
N LEU A 91 11.07 18.05 -14.50
CA LEU A 91 11.05 19.23 -13.65
C LEU A 91 12.13 19.05 -12.56
N GLU A 92 13.12 19.92 -12.56
CA GLU A 92 14.19 19.92 -11.57
C GLU A 92 13.88 20.90 -10.43
N PHE A 93 14.06 20.45 -9.18
CA PHE A 93 13.99 21.31 -8.01
C PHE A 93 15.21 22.26 -7.98
N SER A 94 15.01 23.45 -7.49
CA SER A 94 16.09 24.43 -7.33
C SER A 94 16.03 25.04 -5.92
N PRO A 95 17.04 24.80 -5.08
CA PRO A 95 18.19 23.90 -5.30
C PRO A 95 17.80 22.42 -5.27
N LEU A 96 18.64 21.55 -5.84
CA LEU A 96 18.53 20.10 -5.65
C LEU A 96 18.78 19.73 -4.19
N LEU A 97 17.96 18.84 -3.66
CA LEU A 97 17.98 18.45 -2.25
C LEU A 97 18.92 17.25 -2.03
N ASP A 98 19.67 17.28 -0.94
CA ASP A 98 20.24 16.08 -0.36
C ASP A 98 19.12 15.33 0.40
N SER A 99 19.00 14.02 0.17
CA SER A 99 17.97 13.21 0.82
C SER A 99 18.10 13.16 2.34
N SER A 100 19.30 13.37 2.89
CA SER A 100 19.50 13.49 4.34
C SER A 100 18.86 14.74 4.94
N SER A 101 18.59 15.74 4.10
CA SER A 101 18.03 17.03 4.48
C SER A 101 16.56 17.20 4.10
N ILE A 102 15.93 16.18 3.50
CA ILE A 102 14.51 16.27 3.15
C ILE A 102 13.64 16.30 4.40
N SER A 103 12.58 17.09 4.34
CA SER A 103 11.61 17.26 5.43
C SER A 103 10.18 17.19 4.89
N SER A 104 9.21 17.36 5.77
CA SER A 104 7.79 17.48 5.40
C SER A 104 7.53 18.58 4.34
N PHE A 105 8.34 19.62 4.32
CA PHE A 105 8.29 20.65 3.28
C PHE A 105 8.65 20.09 1.89
N GLY A 106 9.74 19.32 1.79
CA GLY A 106 10.13 18.66 0.54
C GLY A 106 9.08 17.67 0.04
N TRP A 107 8.47 16.89 0.94
CA TRP A 107 7.36 16.00 0.57
C TRP A 107 6.14 16.77 0.08
N THR A 108 5.80 17.89 0.74
CA THR A 108 4.72 18.78 0.30
C THR A 108 4.99 19.33 -1.10
N GLN A 109 6.22 19.73 -1.39
CA GLN A 109 6.62 20.24 -2.70
C GLN A 109 6.47 19.15 -3.79
N ILE A 110 6.93 17.91 -3.52
CA ILE A 110 6.75 16.78 -4.45
C ILE A 110 5.26 16.50 -4.68
N ALA A 111 4.49 16.39 -3.61
CA ALA A 111 3.05 16.09 -3.69
C ALA A 111 2.27 17.18 -4.45
N THR A 112 2.62 18.47 -4.24
CA THR A 112 2.02 19.59 -4.96
C THR A 112 2.39 19.56 -6.43
N THR A 113 3.67 19.31 -6.77
CA THR A 113 4.11 19.16 -8.16
C THR A 113 3.35 18.03 -8.87
N ILE A 114 3.15 16.88 -8.22
CA ILE A 114 2.34 15.79 -8.77
C ILE A 114 0.89 16.23 -8.97
N LYS A 115 0.28 16.89 -7.98
CA LYS A 115 -1.10 17.39 -8.03
C LYS A 115 -1.32 18.33 -9.21
N ASP A 116 -0.46 19.32 -9.35
CA ASP A 116 -0.60 20.36 -10.37
C ASP A 116 -0.45 19.79 -11.78
N ASN A 117 0.31 18.70 -11.94
CA ASN A 117 0.57 18.02 -13.20
C ASN A 117 -0.27 16.75 -13.40
N TYR A 118 -1.16 16.41 -12.48
CA TYR A 118 -1.84 15.11 -12.46
C TYR A 118 -2.63 14.80 -13.72
N HIS A 119 -3.27 15.77 -14.31
CA HIS A 119 -4.10 15.60 -15.52
C HIS A 119 -3.30 15.68 -16.83
N LEU A 120 -2.04 16.15 -16.80
CA LEU A 120 -1.19 16.33 -17.97
C LEU A 120 -0.37 15.07 -18.32
N PHE A 121 -0.13 14.19 -17.36
CA PHE A 121 0.73 13.02 -17.50
C PHE A 121 0.02 11.73 -17.09
N ASP A 122 0.45 10.60 -17.66
CA ASP A 122 -0.08 9.25 -17.39
C ASP A 122 0.56 8.60 -16.16
N GLY A 123 1.76 9.02 -15.80
CA GLY A 123 2.50 8.53 -14.64
C GLY A 123 3.60 9.50 -14.21
N PHE A 124 4.17 9.25 -13.03
CA PHE A 124 5.19 10.09 -12.42
C PHE A 124 6.38 9.26 -11.96
N VAL A 125 7.58 9.77 -12.18
CA VAL A 125 8.82 9.21 -11.65
C VAL A 125 9.52 10.29 -10.82
N VAL A 126 9.86 9.99 -9.57
CA VAL A 126 10.57 10.92 -8.68
C VAL A 126 11.99 10.42 -8.48
N LEU A 127 12.98 11.20 -8.93
CA LEU A 127 14.39 10.94 -8.66
C LEU A 127 14.77 11.53 -7.31
N HIS A 128 15.29 10.68 -6.44
CA HIS A 128 15.50 10.99 -5.04
C HIS A 128 16.79 10.33 -4.52
N GLY A 129 17.40 10.90 -3.49
CA GLY A 129 18.54 10.26 -2.83
C GLY A 129 18.10 9.07 -1.97
N THR A 130 18.96 8.05 -1.86
CA THR A 130 18.57 6.75 -1.30
C THR A 130 18.36 6.73 0.21
N ASP A 131 18.95 7.68 0.99
CA ASP A 131 18.98 7.60 2.45
C ASP A 131 17.58 7.74 3.08
N SER A 132 16.75 8.62 2.58
CA SER A 132 15.38 8.82 3.05
C SER A 132 14.32 8.42 2.02
N LEU A 133 14.69 7.69 0.96
CA LEU A 133 13.79 7.29 -0.12
C LEU A 133 12.57 6.52 0.38
N ALA A 134 12.76 5.58 1.33
CA ALA A 134 11.68 4.80 1.92
C ALA A 134 10.72 5.67 2.75
N TYR A 135 11.25 6.65 3.50
CA TYR A 135 10.43 7.64 4.22
C TYR A 135 9.60 8.48 3.26
N SER A 136 10.20 8.99 2.20
CA SER A 136 9.51 9.82 1.19
C SER A 136 8.44 9.02 0.45
N ALA A 137 8.74 7.78 0.05
CA ALA A 137 7.76 6.91 -0.59
C ALA A 137 6.58 6.61 0.34
N SER A 138 6.85 6.35 1.61
CA SER A 138 5.81 6.12 2.60
C SER A 138 4.98 7.38 2.88
N ALA A 139 5.60 8.54 3.11
CA ALA A 139 4.91 9.80 3.34
C ALA A 139 3.98 10.16 2.16
N LEU A 140 4.51 10.11 0.94
CA LEU A 140 3.73 10.39 -0.26
C LEU A 140 2.57 9.40 -0.46
N SER A 141 2.71 8.14 -0.04
CA SER A 141 1.62 7.17 -0.11
C SER A 141 0.39 7.58 0.72
N PHE A 142 0.60 8.28 1.84
CA PHE A 142 -0.48 8.82 2.66
C PHE A 142 -0.98 10.17 2.16
N MET A 143 -0.08 11.03 1.66
CA MET A 143 -0.41 12.38 1.18
C MET A 143 -1.22 12.37 -0.12
N LEU A 144 -0.95 11.41 -1.02
CA LEU A 144 -1.61 11.28 -2.33
C LEU A 144 -2.84 10.37 -2.20
N GLU A 145 -3.99 10.98 -1.95
CA GLU A 145 -5.25 10.27 -1.71
C GLU A 145 -6.01 9.97 -2.99
N ASP A 146 -6.64 8.81 -3.05
CA ASP A 146 -7.45 8.36 -4.19
C ASP A 146 -6.65 8.38 -5.51
N LEU A 147 -5.40 7.93 -5.45
CA LEU A 147 -4.46 7.91 -6.57
C LEU A 147 -4.94 6.94 -7.66
N GLY A 148 -5.00 7.41 -8.91
CA GLY A 148 -5.41 6.62 -10.08
C GLY A 148 -4.28 6.35 -11.08
N LYS A 149 -3.07 6.83 -10.80
CA LYS A 149 -1.89 6.74 -11.68
C LYS A 149 -0.67 6.28 -10.90
N PRO A 150 0.32 5.64 -11.56
CA PRO A 150 1.55 5.26 -10.88
C PRO A 150 2.40 6.49 -10.49
N VAL A 151 2.91 6.47 -9.27
CA VAL A 151 3.94 7.39 -8.77
C VAL A 151 5.10 6.54 -8.29
N ILE A 152 6.22 6.54 -9.02
CA ILE A 152 7.35 5.67 -8.77
C ILE A 152 8.54 6.50 -8.30
N LEU A 153 8.96 6.28 -7.05
CA LEU A 153 10.20 6.85 -6.53
C LEU A 153 11.36 5.92 -6.86
N THR A 154 12.47 6.49 -7.27
CA THR A 154 13.71 5.77 -7.52
C THR A 154 14.93 6.65 -7.27
N GLY A 155 16.09 6.05 -7.32
CA GLY A 155 17.40 6.68 -7.17
C GLY A 155 18.48 5.70 -7.59
N SER A 156 19.71 5.96 -7.16
CA SER A 156 20.80 5.00 -7.36
C SER A 156 21.84 5.08 -6.24
N GLN A 157 22.53 3.97 -6.03
CA GLN A 157 23.69 3.92 -5.13
C GLN A 157 24.93 4.56 -5.77
N ALA A 158 25.04 4.47 -7.10
CA ALA A 158 26.10 5.10 -7.85
C ALA A 158 25.55 6.13 -8.86
N SER A 159 26.33 7.18 -9.11
CA SER A 159 26.00 8.21 -10.11
C SER A 159 25.75 7.59 -11.49
N ILE A 160 24.82 8.18 -12.25
CA ILE A 160 24.58 7.78 -13.66
C ILE A 160 25.81 7.99 -14.56
N PHE A 161 26.75 8.82 -14.14
CA PHE A 161 28.00 9.10 -14.84
C PHE A 161 29.13 8.16 -14.44
N ALA A 162 28.95 7.31 -13.42
CA ALA A 162 29.94 6.31 -13.03
C ALA A 162 29.97 5.14 -14.02
N LEU A 163 31.15 4.53 -14.17
CA LEU A 163 31.33 3.37 -15.06
C LEU A 163 30.47 2.19 -14.64
N GLN A 164 30.36 1.95 -13.34
CA GLN A 164 29.46 0.96 -12.75
C GLN A 164 28.38 1.71 -12.00
N SER A 165 27.14 1.57 -12.45
CA SER A 165 26.00 2.29 -11.88
C SER A 165 24.73 1.49 -12.09
N ASP A 166 23.88 1.53 -11.09
CA ASP A 166 22.49 1.02 -11.10
C ASP A 166 21.49 2.05 -11.62
N ALA A 167 21.93 3.27 -11.91
CA ALA A 167 21.07 4.41 -12.23
C ALA A 167 20.27 4.21 -13.53
N VAL A 168 20.89 3.68 -14.59
CA VAL A 168 20.24 3.48 -15.88
C VAL A 168 19.09 2.48 -15.75
N ASP A 169 19.34 1.35 -15.13
CA ASP A 169 18.35 0.28 -14.96
C ASP A 169 17.20 0.73 -14.05
N ASN A 170 17.51 1.43 -12.95
CA ASN A 170 16.51 1.94 -12.02
C ASN A 170 15.61 3.00 -12.69
N LEU A 171 16.19 3.94 -13.42
CA LEU A 171 15.44 5.01 -14.09
C LEU A 171 14.64 4.47 -15.28
N LEU A 172 15.24 3.65 -16.14
CA LEU A 172 14.57 3.09 -17.31
C LEU A 172 13.42 2.16 -16.91
N GLY A 173 13.65 1.29 -15.92
CA GLY A 173 12.60 0.43 -15.38
C GLY A 173 11.43 1.22 -14.80
N SER A 174 11.73 2.29 -14.06
CA SER A 174 10.70 3.19 -13.52
C SER A 174 9.88 3.86 -14.62
N LEU A 175 10.52 4.36 -15.68
CA LEU A 175 9.84 4.98 -16.82
C LEU A 175 8.93 4.00 -17.56
N ILE A 176 9.45 2.79 -17.85
CA ILE A 176 8.67 1.75 -18.55
C ILE A 176 7.45 1.37 -17.72
N ILE A 177 7.61 1.13 -16.42
CA ILE A 177 6.50 0.75 -15.56
C ILE A 177 5.48 1.90 -15.44
N ALA A 178 5.93 3.12 -15.19
CA ALA A 178 5.06 4.29 -15.04
C ALA A 178 4.26 4.61 -16.32
N GLY A 179 4.84 4.39 -17.50
CA GLY A 179 4.17 4.67 -18.77
C GLY A 179 3.37 3.50 -19.35
N THR A 180 3.52 2.28 -18.79
CA THR A 180 2.91 1.08 -19.39
C THR A 180 1.80 0.49 -18.51
N PHE A 181 2.00 0.46 -17.19
CA PHE A 181 1.12 -0.23 -16.26
C PHE A 181 0.37 0.74 -15.37
N THR A 182 -0.95 0.58 -15.28
CA THR A 182 -1.77 1.36 -14.34
C THR A 182 -1.70 0.71 -12.95
N ILE A 183 -0.64 1.04 -12.22
CA ILE A 183 -0.46 0.67 -10.82
C ILE A 183 -0.74 1.93 -9.98
N PRO A 184 -1.97 2.13 -9.49
CA PRO A 184 -2.40 3.38 -8.87
C PRO A 184 -1.94 3.48 -7.40
N GLU A 185 -0.65 3.32 -7.20
CA GLU A 185 0.01 3.36 -5.89
C GLU A 185 1.29 4.20 -5.95
N VAL A 186 1.71 4.69 -4.79
CA VAL A 186 3.08 5.18 -4.62
C VAL A 186 3.99 3.99 -4.41
N CYS A 187 4.95 3.83 -5.32
CA CYS A 187 5.87 2.69 -5.36
C CYS A 187 7.31 3.16 -5.22
N LEU A 188 8.18 2.25 -4.80
CA LEU A 188 9.62 2.40 -4.86
C LEU A 188 10.18 1.35 -5.81
N PHE A 189 10.90 1.78 -6.85
CA PHE A 189 11.56 0.88 -7.78
C PHE A 189 13.07 0.90 -7.57
N PHE A 190 13.64 -0.26 -7.32
CA PHE A 190 15.08 -0.41 -7.14
C PHE A 190 15.52 -1.82 -7.52
N HIS A 191 16.66 -1.95 -8.18
CA HIS A 191 17.27 -3.24 -8.54
C HIS A 191 16.25 -4.24 -9.12
N HIS A 192 15.61 -3.85 -10.24
CA HIS A 192 14.63 -4.64 -11.00
C HIS A 192 13.34 -4.99 -10.24
N THR A 193 13.10 -4.41 -9.06
CA THR A 193 11.96 -4.76 -8.22
C THR A 193 11.12 -3.54 -7.88
N LEU A 194 9.79 -3.64 -8.09
CA LEU A 194 8.82 -2.62 -7.73
C LEU A 194 8.17 -2.99 -6.39
N PHE A 195 8.44 -2.22 -5.39
CA PHE A 195 7.87 -2.37 -4.05
C PHE A 195 6.71 -1.39 -3.84
N ARG A 196 5.75 -1.75 -2.98
CA ARG A 196 4.83 -0.76 -2.42
C ARG A 196 5.62 0.20 -1.54
N GLY A 197 5.51 1.51 -1.78
CA GLY A 197 6.37 2.52 -1.16
C GLY A 197 6.33 2.52 0.37
N ASN A 198 5.17 2.30 0.97
CA ASN A 198 4.97 2.28 2.42
C ASN A 198 5.24 0.90 3.08
N ARG A 199 5.80 -0.05 2.32
CA ARG A 199 6.21 -1.38 2.83
C ARG A 199 7.72 -1.59 2.74
N THR A 200 8.45 -0.56 2.33
CA THR A 200 9.85 -0.64 1.94
C THR A 200 10.75 -0.04 3.01
N THR A 201 11.91 -0.64 3.19
CA THR A 201 12.98 -0.15 4.06
C THR A 201 14.34 -0.27 3.35
N LYS A 202 15.30 0.61 3.68
CA LYS A 202 16.67 0.53 3.19
C LYS A 202 17.45 -0.50 4.01
N VAL A 203 17.91 -1.57 3.35
CA VAL A 203 18.59 -2.71 4.01
C VAL A 203 20.10 -2.72 3.77
N SER A 204 20.60 -1.94 2.82
CA SER A 204 22.04 -1.84 2.55
C SER A 204 22.47 -0.41 2.24
N ALA A 205 23.62 -0.02 2.77
CA ALA A 205 24.23 1.27 2.50
C ALA A 205 25.10 1.26 1.23
N SER A 206 25.48 0.10 0.69
CA SER A 206 26.46 -0.03 -0.39
C SER A 206 26.08 -0.98 -1.52
N SER A 207 25.18 -1.95 -1.28
CA SER A 207 24.71 -2.86 -2.33
C SER A 207 23.80 -2.14 -3.31
N PHE A 208 23.82 -2.55 -4.60
CA PHE A 208 22.81 -2.11 -5.56
C PHE A 208 21.41 -2.65 -5.22
N ASP A 209 21.34 -3.82 -4.60
CA ASP A 209 20.11 -4.32 -3.96
C ASP A 209 19.96 -3.69 -2.56
N ALA A 210 19.60 -2.42 -2.52
CA ALA A 210 19.63 -1.60 -1.32
C ALA A 210 18.31 -1.54 -0.55
N PHE A 211 17.20 -1.97 -1.15
CA PHE A 211 15.86 -1.89 -0.57
C PHE A 211 15.17 -3.25 -0.53
N ALA A 212 14.36 -3.45 0.49
CA ALA A 212 13.54 -4.63 0.64
C ALA A 212 12.13 -4.28 1.17
N SER A 213 11.19 -5.15 0.92
CA SER A 213 9.84 -5.13 1.51
C SER A 213 9.66 -6.41 2.32
N PRO A 214 10.07 -6.41 3.60
CA PRO A 214 10.24 -7.65 4.37
C PRO A 214 8.95 -8.43 4.62
N ASN A 215 7.84 -7.71 4.79
CA ASN A 215 6.54 -8.29 5.16
C ASN A 215 5.49 -8.18 4.04
N CYS A 216 5.91 -7.86 2.80
CA CYS A 216 5.00 -7.75 1.67
C CYS A 216 5.74 -8.14 0.39
N GLU A 217 5.15 -9.01 -0.41
CA GLU A 217 5.68 -9.37 -1.72
C GLU A 217 5.77 -8.14 -2.63
N PRO A 218 6.75 -8.09 -3.55
CA PRO A 218 6.85 -7.03 -4.54
C PRO A 218 5.62 -6.93 -5.43
N LEU A 219 5.28 -5.72 -5.86
CA LEU A 219 4.19 -5.48 -6.81
C LEU A 219 4.55 -5.88 -8.23
N ALA A 220 5.83 -5.77 -8.60
CA ALA A 220 6.32 -6.25 -9.88
C ALA A 220 7.82 -6.56 -9.85
N LYS A 221 8.27 -7.38 -10.81
CA LYS A 221 9.68 -7.67 -11.07
C LYS A 221 9.99 -7.51 -12.55
N VAL A 222 11.11 -6.87 -12.87
CA VAL A 222 11.63 -6.79 -14.23
C VAL A 222 12.50 -8.02 -14.49
N THR A 223 12.18 -8.74 -15.55
CA THR A 223 12.88 -9.96 -15.98
C THR A 223 13.34 -9.83 -17.42
N SER A 224 14.06 -10.81 -17.94
CA SER A 224 14.45 -10.87 -19.36
C SER A 224 13.26 -11.00 -20.30
N LEU A 225 12.10 -11.44 -19.81
CA LEU A 225 10.85 -11.60 -20.58
C LEU A 225 9.93 -10.38 -20.49
N GLY A 226 10.27 -9.41 -19.63
CA GLY A 226 9.48 -8.21 -19.40
C GLY A 226 9.18 -7.97 -17.91
N VAL A 227 8.17 -7.16 -17.65
CA VAL A 227 7.71 -6.84 -16.28
C VAL A 227 6.61 -7.82 -15.88
N ASP A 228 6.89 -8.58 -14.85
CA ASP A 228 5.91 -9.47 -14.20
C ASP A 228 5.23 -8.72 -13.06
N VAL A 229 3.94 -8.42 -13.22
CA VAL A 229 3.14 -7.64 -12.26
C VAL A 229 2.24 -8.56 -11.45
N ASN A 230 2.37 -8.52 -10.14
CA ASN A 230 1.47 -9.22 -9.22
C ASN A 230 0.16 -8.42 -9.04
N TRP A 231 -0.75 -8.56 -10.00
CA TRP A 231 -2.01 -7.84 -10.03
C TRP A 231 -2.92 -8.12 -8.84
N SER A 232 -2.74 -9.25 -8.15
CA SER A 232 -3.53 -9.59 -6.96
C SER A 232 -3.17 -8.71 -5.76
N LEU A 233 -1.94 -8.20 -5.73
CA LEU A 233 -1.47 -7.29 -4.69
C LEU A 233 -1.74 -5.82 -4.99
N VAL A 234 -1.85 -5.46 -6.28
CA VAL A 234 -2.07 -4.06 -6.68
C VAL A 234 -3.41 -3.56 -6.15
N ARG A 235 -3.37 -2.51 -5.34
CA ARG A 235 -4.55 -1.87 -4.77
C ARG A 235 -5.25 -1.05 -5.85
N ARG A 236 -6.50 -1.39 -6.12
CA ARG A 236 -7.32 -0.66 -7.09
C ARG A 236 -8.34 0.19 -6.36
N PRO A 237 -8.67 1.39 -6.88
CA PRO A 237 -9.77 2.18 -6.34
C PRO A 237 -11.06 1.34 -6.32
N THR A 238 -11.72 1.30 -5.16
CA THR A 238 -13.00 0.60 -4.97
C THR A 238 -14.20 1.53 -5.14
N LYS A 239 -13.94 2.84 -5.23
CA LYS A 239 -14.95 3.90 -5.39
C LYS A 239 -14.47 4.91 -6.44
N ILE A 240 -15.41 5.62 -7.04
CA ILE A 240 -15.09 6.79 -7.86
C ILE A 240 -14.85 7.95 -6.92
N ALA A 241 -13.62 8.42 -6.85
CA ALA A 241 -13.23 9.56 -6.03
C ALA A 241 -12.25 10.45 -6.81
N GLN A 242 -12.28 11.74 -6.52
CA GLN A 242 -11.33 12.68 -7.09
C GLN A 242 -9.99 12.56 -6.36
N PHE A 243 -8.88 12.54 -7.11
CA PHE A 243 -7.53 12.63 -6.57
C PHE A 243 -7.37 13.88 -5.71
N ARG A 244 -6.81 13.70 -4.51
CA ARG A 244 -6.58 14.77 -3.55
C ARG A 244 -5.18 14.66 -2.96
N VAL A 245 -4.69 15.78 -2.46
CA VAL A 245 -3.41 15.85 -1.75
C VAL A 245 -3.64 16.42 -0.37
N THR A 246 -3.24 15.69 0.65
CA THR A 246 -3.05 16.21 2.00
C THR A 246 -1.67 16.86 2.04
N PRO A 247 -1.57 18.19 2.14
CA PRO A 247 -0.34 18.92 1.81
C PRO A 247 0.74 18.81 2.90
N TYR A 248 0.43 18.33 4.07
CA TYR A 248 1.34 18.35 5.21
C TYR A 248 1.35 17.03 5.98
N VAL A 249 2.53 16.65 6.47
CA VAL A 249 2.78 15.51 7.36
C VAL A 249 3.58 16.01 8.55
N ASP A 250 3.04 15.87 9.75
CA ASP A 250 3.61 16.47 10.96
C ASP A 250 4.68 15.58 11.60
N THR A 251 5.86 15.52 10.99
CA THR A 251 6.98 14.73 11.54
C THR A 251 7.72 15.42 12.69
N ALA A 252 7.55 16.73 12.86
CA ALA A 252 8.26 17.49 13.88
C ALA A 252 7.82 17.14 15.31
N HIS A 253 6.61 16.57 15.45
CA HIS A 253 5.99 16.22 16.73
C HIS A 253 5.96 14.71 17.00
N VAL A 254 6.74 13.92 16.25
CA VAL A 254 6.86 12.46 16.43
C VAL A 254 8.33 12.09 16.64
N ALA A 255 8.62 11.40 17.75
CA ALA A 255 9.94 10.85 18.03
C ALA A 255 10.02 9.35 17.67
N CYS A 256 11.23 8.86 17.44
CA CYS A 256 11.53 7.43 17.34
C CYS A 256 12.52 7.06 18.45
N VAL A 257 12.20 6.02 19.23
CA VAL A 257 13.08 5.50 20.29
C VAL A 257 13.25 4.00 20.12
N ARG A 258 14.51 3.57 20.00
CA ARG A 258 14.87 2.16 19.96
C ARG A 258 15.21 1.67 21.35
N ILE A 259 14.49 0.65 21.83
CA ILE A 259 14.75 -0.01 23.11
C ILE A 259 16.01 -0.86 23.00
N PHE A 260 16.85 -0.83 24.04
CA PHE A 260 18.06 -1.65 24.15
C PHE A 260 18.22 -2.17 25.57
N PRO A 261 18.98 -3.27 25.79
CA PRO A 261 19.25 -3.79 27.12
C PRO A 261 19.96 -2.75 28.01
N GLY A 262 19.37 -2.42 29.15
CA GLY A 262 19.88 -1.41 30.08
C GLY A 262 19.36 0.02 29.82
N ILE A 263 18.41 0.22 28.88
CA ILE A 263 17.74 1.51 28.75
C ILE A 263 17.08 1.92 30.07
N LYS A 264 17.31 3.15 30.48
CA LYS A 264 16.74 3.68 31.73
C LYS A 264 15.40 4.35 31.47
N PRO A 265 14.40 4.17 32.35
CA PRO A 265 13.11 4.84 32.24
C PRO A 265 13.21 6.37 32.08
N GLU A 266 14.21 6.98 32.74
CA GLU A 266 14.44 8.43 32.68
C GLU A 266 14.85 8.91 31.31
N MET A 267 15.53 8.07 30.50
CA MET A 267 15.87 8.41 29.10
C MET A 267 14.60 8.51 28.26
N VAL A 268 13.70 7.54 28.40
CA VAL A 268 12.41 7.52 27.69
C VAL A 268 11.50 8.65 28.18
N ASP A 269 11.45 8.88 29.50
CA ASP A 269 10.67 9.99 30.07
C ASP A 269 11.15 11.36 29.56
N SER A 270 12.47 11.54 29.42
CA SER A 270 13.04 12.78 28.87
C SER A 270 12.57 13.05 27.44
N VAL A 271 12.53 12.02 26.57
CA VAL A 271 11.98 12.16 25.23
C VAL A 271 10.48 12.46 25.27
N LEU A 272 9.73 11.74 26.11
CA LEU A 272 8.28 11.92 26.25
C LEU A 272 7.86 13.25 26.89
N ARG A 273 8.81 14.03 27.41
CA ARG A 273 8.61 15.40 27.94
C ARG A 273 9.08 16.50 27.00
N VAL A 274 9.56 16.15 25.79
CA VAL A 274 9.88 17.17 24.79
C VAL A 274 8.62 18.01 24.52
N PRO A 275 8.72 19.34 24.59
CA PRO A 275 7.58 20.20 24.30
C PRO A 275 6.97 19.88 22.92
N GLU A 276 5.64 19.93 22.86
CA GLU A 276 4.87 19.70 21.64
C GLU A 276 4.96 18.27 21.05
N LEU A 277 5.62 17.32 21.73
CA LEU A 277 5.63 15.93 21.29
C LEU A 277 4.20 15.36 21.34
N ARG A 278 3.73 14.81 20.22
CA ARG A 278 2.39 14.24 20.08
C ARG A 278 2.42 12.72 19.85
N GLY A 279 3.53 12.19 19.35
CA GLY A 279 3.67 10.78 19.02
C GLY A 279 5.06 10.21 19.28
N LEU A 280 5.12 8.91 19.51
CA LEU A 280 6.36 8.16 19.66
C LEU A 280 6.26 6.82 18.90
N ILE A 281 7.23 6.55 18.04
CA ILE A 281 7.47 5.21 17.51
C ILE A 281 8.47 4.52 18.46
N LEU A 282 8.02 3.42 19.05
CA LEU A 282 8.80 2.65 20.02
C LEU A 282 9.26 1.35 19.33
N GLU A 283 10.53 1.28 18.97
CA GLU A 283 11.12 0.07 18.38
C GLU A 283 11.51 -0.90 19.48
N THR A 284 10.83 -2.03 19.56
CA THR A 284 10.96 -3.02 20.63
C THR A 284 11.51 -4.36 20.14
N PHE A 285 11.78 -5.28 21.06
CA PHE A 285 12.36 -6.58 20.74
C PHE A 285 11.31 -7.54 20.15
N GLY A 286 11.69 -8.25 19.11
CA GLY A 286 10.93 -9.35 18.55
C GLY A 286 9.45 -9.01 18.30
N MET A 287 8.55 -9.71 18.96
CA MET A 287 7.10 -9.53 18.80
C MET A 287 6.50 -8.35 19.58
N GLY A 288 7.28 -7.36 19.94
CA GLY A 288 6.79 -6.17 20.63
C GLY A 288 7.11 -6.12 22.13
N ASN A 289 8.16 -6.81 22.56
CA ASN A 289 8.54 -6.88 23.97
C ASN A 289 9.51 -5.75 24.35
N ALA A 290 9.29 -5.17 25.55
CA ALA A 290 10.22 -4.23 26.16
C ALA A 290 10.42 -4.57 27.65
N PRO A 291 11.57 -4.21 28.26
CA PRO A 291 11.73 -4.38 29.69
C PRO A 291 10.72 -3.51 30.45
N ALA A 292 10.10 -4.08 31.47
CA ALA A 292 9.18 -3.30 32.30
C ALA A 292 9.88 -2.24 33.16
N GLY A 293 11.20 -2.40 33.39
CA GLY A 293 11.97 -1.64 34.38
C GLY A 293 11.79 -2.21 35.79
N VAL A 294 12.55 -1.71 36.76
CA VAL A 294 12.40 -2.07 38.16
C VAL A 294 11.00 -1.61 38.63
N ASP A 295 10.25 -2.51 39.24
CA ASP A 295 8.86 -2.26 39.71
C ASP A 295 7.92 -1.69 38.61
N GLY A 296 8.17 -2.02 37.36
CA GLY A 296 7.38 -1.53 36.23
C GLY A 296 7.59 -0.05 35.90
N SER A 297 8.72 0.53 36.27
CA SER A 297 9.00 1.96 36.10
C SER A 297 8.92 2.44 34.66
N LEU A 298 9.43 1.68 33.70
CA LEU A 298 9.33 2.04 32.27
C LEU A 298 7.87 2.00 31.77
N THR A 299 7.13 0.96 32.15
CA THR A 299 5.70 0.87 31.79
C THR A 299 4.89 2.02 32.40
N LYS A 300 5.21 2.45 33.62
CA LYS A 300 4.57 3.61 34.28
C LYS A 300 4.86 4.93 33.56
N VAL A 301 6.10 5.13 33.10
CA VAL A 301 6.48 6.30 32.30
C VAL A 301 5.68 6.34 30.99
N ILE A 302 5.59 5.21 30.30
CA ILE A 302 4.82 5.07 29.06
C ILE A 302 3.33 5.34 29.31
N ALA A 303 2.73 4.73 30.33
CA ALA A 303 1.32 4.93 30.69
C ALA A 303 1.02 6.41 31.00
N ALA A 304 1.89 7.08 31.76
CA ALA A 304 1.74 8.49 32.06
C ALA A 304 1.81 9.39 30.82
N ALA A 305 2.61 9.02 29.81
CA ALA A 305 2.68 9.75 28.55
C ALA A 305 1.39 9.55 27.71
N VAL A 306 0.88 8.33 27.64
CA VAL A 306 -0.41 8.04 26.97
C VAL A 306 -1.55 8.82 27.64
N GLN A 307 -1.58 8.89 28.98
CA GLN A 307 -2.57 9.69 29.71
C GLN A 307 -2.49 11.19 29.40
N ARG A 308 -1.30 11.70 29.01
CA ARG A 308 -1.14 13.07 28.52
C ARG A 308 -1.55 13.27 27.06
N GLY A 309 -2.01 12.22 26.39
CA GLY A 309 -2.45 12.26 24.98
C GLY A 309 -1.35 11.97 23.96
N ILE A 310 -0.16 11.53 24.37
CA ILE A 310 0.90 11.11 23.46
C ILE A 310 0.55 9.73 22.90
N ILE A 311 0.52 9.59 21.58
CA ILE A 311 0.24 8.32 20.91
C ILE A 311 1.55 7.55 20.75
N ILE A 312 1.64 6.38 21.39
CA ILE A 312 2.83 5.53 21.33
C ILE A 312 2.52 4.31 20.48
N VAL A 313 3.30 4.14 19.42
CA VAL A 313 3.17 3.02 18.47
C VAL A 313 4.35 2.09 18.63
N ASN A 314 4.06 0.83 18.94
CA ASN A 314 5.07 -0.22 19.08
C ASN A 314 5.32 -0.90 17.73
N VAL A 315 6.57 -0.96 17.28
CA VAL A 315 7.02 -1.68 16.10
C VAL A 315 8.21 -2.57 16.45
N SER A 316 8.48 -3.60 15.63
CA SER A 316 9.60 -4.49 15.86
C SER A 316 10.94 -3.89 15.42
N GLN A 317 12.01 -4.21 16.13
CA GLN A 317 13.39 -4.02 15.66
C GLN A 317 13.82 -5.07 14.63
N CYS A 318 13.07 -6.16 14.53
CA CYS A 318 13.31 -7.19 13.53
C CYS A 318 12.80 -6.72 12.18
N THR A 319 13.59 -6.98 11.14
CA THR A 319 13.22 -6.61 9.77
C THR A 319 11.95 -7.33 9.32
N ASN A 320 11.82 -8.63 9.66
CA ASN A 320 10.66 -9.45 9.31
C ASN A 320 9.82 -9.77 10.55
N GLY A 321 8.52 -9.89 10.37
CA GLY A 321 7.58 -10.28 11.39
C GLY A 321 6.64 -9.15 11.80
N PHE A 322 5.91 -9.35 12.86
CA PHE A 322 4.91 -8.41 13.36
C PHE A 322 4.95 -8.31 14.88
N VAL A 323 4.45 -7.21 15.42
CA VAL A 323 4.27 -7.04 16.86
C VAL A 323 2.85 -7.41 17.28
N SER A 324 2.73 -8.11 18.41
CA SER A 324 1.46 -8.53 18.98
C SER A 324 1.57 -8.68 20.49
N PRO A 325 0.53 -8.36 21.27
CA PRO A 325 0.54 -8.49 22.74
C PRO A 325 0.37 -9.93 23.22
N LEU A 326 1.09 -10.89 22.63
CA LEU A 326 0.99 -12.32 23.00
C LEU A 326 1.78 -12.68 24.26
N TYR A 327 2.86 -11.95 24.54
CA TYR A 327 3.72 -12.18 25.69
C TYR A 327 3.47 -11.19 26.80
N ALA A 328 3.72 -11.58 28.06
CA ALA A 328 3.48 -10.73 29.23
C ALA A 328 4.09 -9.32 29.14
N PRO A 329 5.35 -9.11 28.67
CA PRO A 329 5.90 -7.77 28.50
C PRO A 329 5.16 -6.93 27.44
N GLY A 330 4.76 -7.54 26.32
CA GLY A 330 3.94 -6.87 25.29
C GLY A 330 2.53 -6.56 25.82
N PHE A 331 1.95 -7.46 26.58
CA PHE A 331 0.64 -7.25 27.21
C PHE A 331 0.65 -6.08 28.22
N ALA A 332 1.76 -5.89 28.95
CA ALA A 332 1.93 -4.74 29.85
C ALA A 332 1.93 -3.41 29.09
N LEU A 333 2.57 -3.35 27.91
CA LEU A 333 2.55 -2.18 27.03
C LEU A 333 1.14 -1.89 26.49
N GLY A 334 0.40 -2.92 26.07
CA GLY A 334 -0.99 -2.77 25.63
C GLY A 334 -1.89 -2.21 26.74
N ARG A 335 -1.74 -2.69 27.99
CA ARG A 335 -2.46 -2.13 29.16
C ARG A 335 -2.07 -0.67 29.46
N ALA A 336 -0.85 -0.27 29.12
CA ALA A 336 -0.41 1.12 29.24
C ALA A 336 -0.97 2.02 28.13
N GLY A 337 -1.73 1.47 27.16
CA GLY A 337 -2.34 2.22 26.06
C GLY A 337 -1.45 2.35 24.82
N VAL A 338 -0.41 1.52 24.70
CA VAL A 338 0.45 1.49 23.51
C VAL A 338 -0.28 0.80 22.37
N VAL A 339 -0.25 1.42 21.20
CA VAL A 339 -0.82 0.88 19.94
C VAL A 339 0.20 -0.06 19.30
N PHE A 340 -0.25 -1.24 18.87
CA PHE A 340 0.61 -2.17 18.14
C PHE A 340 0.55 -1.86 16.66
N GLY A 341 1.73 -1.62 16.05
CA GLY A 341 1.89 -1.30 14.63
C GLY A 341 1.90 -2.54 13.74
N HIS A 342 1.66 -3.73 14.27
CA HIS A 342 1.68 -5.00 13.53
C HIS A 342 3.00 -5.19 12.77
N ASP A 343 2.95 -5.27 11.44
CA ASP A 343 4.10 -5.47 10.56
C ASP A 343 4.54 -4.19 9.82
N LEU A 344 4.17 -3.02 10.35
CA LEU A 344 4.67 -1.74 9.83
C LEU A 344 6.20 -1.68 9.90
N THR A 345 6.81 -1.12 8.87
CA THR A 345 8.20 -0.65 8.98
C THR A 345 8.27 0.60 9.87
N SER A 346 9.44 0.92 10.41
CA SER A 346 9.61 2.15 11.22
C SER A 346 9.28 3.40 10.40
N GLU A 347 9.65 3.40 9.10
CA GLU A 347 9.34 4.49 8.17
C GLU A 347 7.83 4.66 7.99
N ALA A 348 7.12 3.54 7.79
CA ALA A 348 5.67 3.57 7.60
C ALA A 348 4.95 3.96 8.90
N ALA A 349 5.40 3.49 10.06
CA ALA A 349 4.83 3.86 11.35
C ALA A 349 4.98 5.36 11.62
N LEU A 350 6.20 5.91 11.39
CA LEU A 350 6.47 7.33 11.55
C LEU A 350 5.58 8.18 10.63
N THR A 351 5.60 7.90 9.34
CA THR A 351 4.90 8.72 8.35
C THR A 351 3.38 8.60 8.45
N LYS A 352 2.86 7.41 8.80
CA LYS A 352 1.43 7.19 9.06
C LYS A 352 0.96 7.97 10.29
N LEU A 353 1.69 7.88 11.41
CA LEU A 353 1.35 8.62 12.62
C LEU A 353 1.39 10.12 12.36
N SER A 354 2.44 10.60 11.69
CA SER A 354 2.59 12.02 11.34
C SER A 354 1.47 12.51 10.41
N TYR A 355 1.05 11.69 9.43
CA TYR A 355 -0.10 11.99 8.58
C TYR A 355 -1.40 12.09 9.39
N LEU A 356 -1.65 11.13 10.28
CA LEU A 356 -2.87 11.13 11.10
C LEU A 356 -2.92 12.31 12.06
N LEU A 357 -1.79 12.70 12.63
CA LEU A 357 -1.66 13.86 13.53
C LEU A 357 -1.89 15.20 12.80
N ALA A 358 -1.62 15.26 11.50
CA ALA A 358 -1.85 16.45 10.67
C ALA A 358 -3.32 16.61 10.22
N LEU A 359 -4.12 15.56 10.30
CA LEU A 359 -5.53 15.64 9.94
C LEU A 359 -6.34 16.40 11.00
N PRO A 360 -7.34 17.19 10.58
CA PRO A 360 -8.22 17.85 11.53
C PRO A 360 -8.99 16.82 12.37
N PRO A 361 -9.09 16.99 13.69
CA PRO A 361 -9.86 16.11 14.54
C PRO A 361 -11.37 16.22 14.24
N LYS A 362 -12.07 15.09 14.25
CA LYS A 362 -13.54 15.08 14.21
C LYS A 362 -14.12 15.53 15.54
N SER A 363 -13.47 15.16 16.65
CA SER A 363 -13.77 15.54 18.02
C SER A 363 -12.46 15.67 18.78
N GLU A 364 -12.23 16.77 19.50
CA GLU A 364 -11.01 16.92 20.32
C GLU A 364 -10.94 15.88 21.44
N ALA A 365 -12.07 15.49 22.01
CA ALA A 365 -12.11 14.53 23.11
C ALA A 365 -11.70 13.11 22.68
N ASP A 366 -11.97 12.71 21.43
CA ASP A 366 -11.76 11.35 20.94
C ASP A 366 -10.59 11.24 19.97
N HIS A 367 -9.89 12.35 19.69
CA HIS A 367 -8.87 12.43 18.64
C HIS A 367 -7.74 11.39 18.82
N ALA A 368 -7.22 11.23 20.03
CA ALA A 368 -6.17 10.27 20.31
C ALA A 368 -6.65 8.82 20.09
N ALA A 369 -7.88 8.51 20.49
CA ALA A 369 -8.49 7.19 20.29
C ALA A 369 -8.74 6.90 18.80
N GLU A 370 -9.20 7.90 18.04
CA GLU A 370 -9.39 7.78 16.58
C GLU A 370 -8.05 7.49 15.89
N ILE A 371 -6.99 8.24 16.22
CA ILE A 371 -5.67 8.00 15.64
C ILE A 371 -5.16 6.61 16.01
N ALA A 372 -5.27 6.21 17.29
CA ALA A 372 -4.86 4.89 17.76
C ALA A 372 -5.56 3.76 16.98
N ALA A 373 -6.87 3.86 16.77
CA ALA A 373 -7.64 2.91 15.99
C ALA A 373 -7.17 2.88 14.51
N ARG A 374 -6.96 4.05 13.90
CA ARG A 374 -6.49 4.15 12.50
C ARG A 374 -5.04 3.69 12.32
N MET A 375 -4.21 3.76 13.35
CA MET A 375 -2.84 3.20 13.29
C MET A 375 -2.86 1.68 13.11
N SER A 376 -3.82 0.98 13.69
CA SER A 376 -3.94 -0.48 13.62
C SER A 376 -4.68 -0.98 12.37
N THR A 377 -5.23 -0.09 11.55
CA THR A 377 -5.93 -0.44 10.30
C THR A 377 -5.14 -0.01 9.08
N SER A 378 -5.21 -0.77 7.98
CA SER A 378 -4.53 -0.42 6.74
C SER A 378 -5.26 0.72 6.01
N LEU A 379 -4.56 1.79 5.70
CA LEU A 379 -5.08 2.92 4.93
C LEU A 379 -4.67 2.83 3.46
N ARG A 380 -3.42 2.44 3.20
CA ARG A 380 -2.79 2.44 1.87
C ARG A 380 -2.01 1.14 1.59
N GLY A 381 -2.34 0.05 2.30
CA GLY A 381 -1.63 -1.22 2.18
C GLY A 381 -0.30 -1.26 2.92
N GLU A 382 -0.09 -0.35 3.87
CA GLU A 382 1.13 -0.21 4.66
C GLU A 382 1.31 -1.31 5.71
N LEU A 383 0.25 -1.99 6.09
CA LEU A 383 0.29 -3.17 6.97
C LEU A 383 -0.50 -4.32 6.34
N THR A 384 -0.14 -5.52 6.72
CA THR A 384 -0.91 -6.70 6.34
C THR A 384 -2.25 -6.64 7.07
N GLU A 385 -3.32 -6.49 6.31
CA GLU A 385 -4.64 -6.77 6.85
C GLU A 385 -4.63 -8.27 7.13
N LEU A 386 -4.41 -8.63 8.38
CA LEU A 386 -4.86 -9.91 8.85
C LEU A 386 -6.34 -9.85 8.54
N ALA A 387 -6.77 -10.60 7.51
CA ALA A 387 -8.18 -10.78 7.22
C ALA A 387 -8.81 -11.00 8.57
N ALA A 388 -9.76 -10.12 8.92
CA ALA A 388 -10.26 -9.99 10.29
C ALA A 388 -10.21 -11.36 10.86
N THR A 389 -9.31 -11.59 11.78
CA THR A 389 -9.11 -12.92 12.30
C THR A 389 -10.46 -13.24 12.89
N THR A 390 -11.30 -13.85 12.09
CA THR A 390 -12.21 -14.81 12.64
C THR A 390 -11.27 -15.70 13.39
N SER A 391 -10.96 -15.28 14.61
CA SER A 391 -10.42 -16.21 15.57
C SER A 391 -11.46 -17.29 15.54
N PHE A 392 -11.13 -18.40 14.87
CA PHE A 392 -11.78 -19.65 15.15
C PHE A 392 -11.36 -19.99 16.58
N THR A 393 -11.85 -19.21 17.53
CA THR A 393 -12.10 -19.70 18.85
C THR A 393 -13.20 -20.70 18.61
N HIS A 394 -12.81 -21.98 18.42
CA HIS A 394 -13.74 -23.05 18.68
C HIS A 394 -14.47 -22.65 19.95
N PRO A 395 -15.80 -22.47 19.90
CA PRO A 395 -16.53 -22.21 21.12
C PRO A 395 -16.06 -23.28 22.11
N PRO A 396 -15.65 -22.92 23.31
CA PRO A 396 -15.27 -23.94 24.29
C PRO A 396 -16.44 -24.91 24.38
N VAL A 397 -16.16 -26.20 24.19
CA VAL A 397 -17.16 -27.26 24.17
C VAL A 397 -17.78 -27.48 25.58
N ALA A 398 -17.72 -26.51 26.44
CA ALA A 398 -18.21 -26.63 27.82
C ALA A 398 -19.04 -25.41 28.21
N GLY A 399 -20.34 -25.60 28.22
CA GLY A 399 -21.30 -24.77 28.93
C GLY A 399 -22.27 -23.97 28.06
N PRO A 400 -23.46 -23.67 28.57
CA PRO A 400 -24.47 -22.87 27.86
C PRO A 400 -24.19 -21.36 27.91
N ASP A 401 -22.93 -20.96 27.80
CA ASP A 401 -22.55 -19.56 27.87
C ASP A 401 -22.55 -18.97 26.46
N THR A 402 -23.63 -18.30 26.12
CA THR A 402 -23.83 -17.58 24.86
C THR A 402 -23.06 -16.27 24.79
N SER A 403 -22.21 -15.97 25.75
CA SER A 403 -21.43 -14.71 25.85
C SER A 403 -20.45 -14.49 24.69
N TRP A 404 -20.17 -15.49 23.86
CA TRP A 404 -19.35 -15.31 22.65
C TRP A 404 -20.11 -14.48 21.58
N ALA A 405 -21.42 -14.64 21.46
CA ALA A 405 -22.24 -13.89 20.52
C ALA A 405 -22.30 -12.40 20.89
N GLU A 406 -22.24 -12.09 22.18
CA GLU A 406 -22.18 -10.70 22.68
C GLU A 406 -20.84 -9.99 22.44
N ARG A 407 -19.77 -10.76 22.14
CA ARG A 407 -18.42 -10.21 21.86
C ARG A 407 -18.18 -9.94 20.39
N LEU A 408 -19.00 -10.47 19.52
CA LEU A 408 -18.96 -10.20 18.10
C LEU A 408 -19.85 -8.97 17.85
N THR A 409 -19.26 -7.84 17.54
CA THR A 409 -19.99 -6.61 17.21
C THR A 409 -19.91 -6.31 15.73
N GLY A 410 -21.02 -5.87 15.14
CA GLY A 410 -21.06 -5.36 13.77
C GLY A 410 -21.18 -6.42 12.66
N PRO A 411 -20.88 -6.02 11.41
CA PRO A 411 -21.09 -6.85 10.21
C PRO A 411 -20.36 -8.19 10.20
N GLU A 412 -19.22 -8.29 10.86
CA GLU A 412 -18.40 -9.51 10.95
C GLU A 412 -19.10 -10.62 11.75
N ALA A 413 -19.79 -10.24 12.85
CA ALA A 413 -20.56 -11.18 13.66
C ALA A 413 -21.75 -11.70 12.88
N ALA A 414 -22.46 -10.81 12.21
CA ALA A 414 -23.61 -11.15 11.40
C ALA A 414 -23.19 -12.06 10.22
N PHE A 415 -22.06 -11.77 9.57
CA PHE A 415 -21.52 -12.61 8.49
C PHE A 415 -21.08 -14.00 8.99
N THR A 416 -20.48 -14.08 10.18
CA THR A 416 -20.11 -15.36 10.79
C THR A 416 -21.35 -16.20 11.09
N ALA A 417 -22.36 -15.60 11.69
CA ALA A 417 -23.64 -16.26 11.95
C ALA A 417 -24.32 -16.73 10.65
N LEU A 418 -24.30 -15.87 9.62
CA LEU A 418 -24.78 -16.19 8.28
C LEU A 418 -24.03 -17.40 7.70
N GLY A 419 -22.71 -17.43 7.83
CA GLY A 419 -21.87 -18.55 7.37
C GLY A 419 -22.24 -19.89 8.03
N TYR A 420 -22.53 -19.89 9.33
CA TYR A 420 -22.99 -21.09 10.04
C TYR A 420 -24.41 -21.51 9.59
N ALA A 421 -25.33 -20.57 9.41
CA ALA A 421 -26.67 -20.86 8.90
C ALA A 421 -26.61 -21.48 7.50
N ILE A 422 -25.76 -20.94 6.61
CA ILE A 422 -25.53 -21.46 5.27
C ILE A 422 -24.92 -22.89 5.32
N ALA A 423 -23.86 -23.07 6.12
CA ALA A 423 -23.17 -24.36 6.22
C ALA A 423 -24.07 -25.47 6.80
N SER A 424 -25.02 -25.12 7.67
CA SER A 424 -26.01 -26.04 8.23
C SER A 424 -27.23 -26.24 7.33
N GLY A 425 -27.34 -25.52 6.20
CA GLY A 425 -28.52 -25.55 5.32
C GLY A 425 -29.78 -24.94 5.94
N ASN A 426 -29.64 -24.13 6.99
CA ASN A 426 -30.78 -23.55 7.70
C ASN A 426 -31.30 -22.29 7.01
N LEU A 427 -32.25 -22.48 6.08
CA LEU A 427 -32.88 -21.39 5.35
C LEU A 427 -33.56 -20.37 6.29
N GLY A 428 -34.25 -20.85 7.34
CA GLY A 428 -34.93 -19.96 8.28
C GLY A 428 -33.99 -19.01 8.99
N ALA A 429 -32.88 -19.55 9.55
CA ALA A 429 -31.85 -18.73 10.20
C ALA A 429 -31.15 -17.80 9.20
N THR A 430 -30.92 -18.24 7.95
CA THR A 430 -30.33 -17.40 6.90
C THR A 430 -31.23 -16.18 6.63
N VAL A 431 -32.53 -16.39 6.45
CA VAL A 431 -33.51 -15.30 6.21
C VAL A 431 -33.56 -14.35 7.40
N GLU A 432 -33.62 -14.88 8.63
CA GLU A 432 -33.72 -14.08 9.86
C GLU A 432 -32.48 -13.17 10.04
N ILE A 433 -31.27 -13.67 9.78
CA ILE A 433 -30.03 -12.88 9.86
C ILE A 433 -30.01 -11.78 8.80
N LEU A 434 -30.43 -12.08 7.57
CA LEU A 434 -30.49 -11.09 6.49
C LEU A 434 -31.55 -10.01 6.76
N GLU A 435 -32.71 -10.38 7.32
CA GLU A 435 -33.73 -9.44 7.71
C GLU A 435 -33.38 -8.61 8.95
N ALA A 436 -32.60 -9.17 9.87
CA ALA A 436 -32.04 -8.40 10.98
C ALA A 436 -31.08 -7.29 10.50
N ALA A 437 -30.26 -7.61 9.52
CA ALA A 437 -29.38 -6.64 8.88
C ALA A 437 -30.14 -5.55 8.08
N ASP A 438 -31.34 -5.87 7.58
CA ASP A 438 -32.25 -4.88 6.95
C ASP A 438 -32.81 -3.86 7.95
N ARG A 439 -32.98 -4.27 9.22
CA ARG A 439 -33.64 -3.44 10.26
C ARG A 439 -32.65 -2.50 10.98
N ASP A 440 -31.36 -2.74 10.90
CA ASP A 440 -30.35 -1.93 11.56
C ASP A 440 -30.07 -0.67 10.72
N GLU A 441 -31.02 0.27 10.74
CA GLU A 441 -31.01 1.55 9.99
C GLU A 441 -30.03 2.60 10.58
N GLY A 442 -28.84 2.20 10.98
CA GLY A 442 -27.76 3.08 11.37
C GLY A 442 -26.81 3.35 10.21
N GLU A 443 -26.96 4.48 9.52
CA GLU A 443 -26.05 5.02 8.48
C GLU A 443 -25.51 4.02 7.43
N GLY A 444 -26.40 3.60 6.53
CA GLY A 444 -26.07 3.44 5.10
C GLY A 444 -25.31 2.21 4.69
N GLU A 445 -25.80 1.02 4.93
CA GLU A 445 -25.44 -0.12 4.06
C GLU A 445 -26.16 -1.43 4.49
N GLY A 446 -27.43 -1.52 4.38
CA GLY A 446 -28.28 -2.69 4.67
C GLY A 446 -27.73 -4.07 4.24
N PRO A 447 -28.52 -5.10 4.01
CA PRO A 447 -28.08 -6.49 3.77
C PRO A 447 -27.03 -6.65 2.67
N MET A 448 -26.88 -5.65 1.80
CA MET A 448 -25.81 -5.62 0.78
C MET A 448 -24.39 -5.66 1.38
N VAL A 449 -24.19 -5.22 2.63
CA VAL A 449 -22.90 -5.33 3.32
C VAL A 449 -22.58 -6.80 3.57
N LEU A 450 -23.53 -7.56 4.13
CA LEU A 450 -23.34 -8.98 4.42
C LEU A 450 -23.16 -9.80 3.13
N LEU A 451 -23.90 -9.47 2.07
CA LEU A 451 -23.81 -10.18 0.79
C LEU A 451 -22.47 -9.92 0.06
N ARG A 452 -21.82 -8.79 0.33
CA ARG A 452 -20.50 -8.43 -0.23
C ARG A 452 -19.33 -8.77 0.69
N HIS A 453 -19.63 -9.04 1.96
CA HIS A 453 -18.57 -9.44 2.90
C HIS A 453 -17.96 -10.76 2.48
N ALA A 454 -16.68 -10.94 2.76
CA ALA A 454 -15.95 -12.16 2.44
C ALA A 454 -15.17 -12.67 3.65
N ASP A 455 -15.08 -14.00 3.77
CA ASP A 455 -14.27 -14.66 4.79
C ASP A 455 -12.75 -14.49 4.49
N TYR A 456 -11.93 -15.09 5.36
CA TYR A 456 -10.47 -15.07 5.22
C TYR A 456 -9.94 -15.73 3.93
N MET A 457 -10.74 -16.63 3.30
CA MET A 457 -10.45 -17.21 1.99
C MET A 457 -10.97 -16.36 0.83
N GLY A 458 -11.60 -15.22 1.14
CA GLY A 458 -12.28 -14.37 0.16
C GLY A 458 -13.63 -14.93 -0.30
N ASN A 459 -14.19 -15.94 0.39
CA ASN A 459 -15.50 -16.47 0.04
C ASN A 459 -16.59 -15.55 0.52
N THR A 460 -17.46 -15.13 -0.38
CA THR A 460 -18.70 -14.46 -0.06
C THR A 460 -19.78 -15.47 0.36
N ALA A 461 -20.92 -15.00 0.86
CA ALA A 461 -22.06 -15.86 1.20
C ALA A 461 -22.44 -16.82 0.04
N VAL A 462 -22.32 -16.37 -1.22
CA VAL A 462 -22.61 -17.19 -2.41
C VAL A 462 -21.58 -18.33 -2.59
N HIS A 463 -20.31 -18.08 -2.31
CA HIS A 463 -19.29 -19.16 -2.32
C HIS A 463 -19.57 -20.21 -1.26
N LEU A 464 -19.94 -19.77 -0.04
CA LEU A 464 -20.29 -20.69 1.06
C LEU A 464 -21.54 -21.50 0.72
N ALA A 465 -22.59 -20.88 0.18
CA ALA A 465 -23.81 -21.54 -0.23
C ALA A 465 -23.62 -22.51 -1.41
N ALA A 466 -22.68 -22.19 -2.32
CA ALA A 466 -22.32 -23.08 -3.42
C ALA A 466 -21.72 -24.43 -2.94
N LEU A 467 -21.09 -24.41 -1.77
CA LEU A 467 -20.56 -25.59 -1.08
C LEU A 467 -21.55 -26.17 -0.06
N GLY A 468 -22.61 -25.45 0.26
CA GLY A 468 -23.60 -25.83 1.27
C GLY A 468 -24.54 -26.94 0.82
N PRO A 469 -25.21 -27.63 1.77
CA PRO A 469 -26.06 -28.78 1.46
C PRO A 469 -27.42 -28.41 0.86
N GLU A 470 -27.86 -27.16 0.99
CA GLU A 470 -29.24 -26.74 0.66
C GLU A 470 -29.27 -25.68 -0.43
N PRO A 471 -29.67 -26.03 -1.69
CA PRO A 471 -29.74 -25.07 -2.80
C PRO A 471 -30.72 -23.90 -2.58
N GLU A 472 -31.77 -24.07 -1.78
CA GLU A 472 -32.73 -22.99 -1.50
C GLU A 472 -32.09 -21.83 -0.71
N VAL A 473 -31.05 -22.11 0.10
CA VAL A 473 -30.24 -21.08 0.76
C VAL A 473 -29.51 -20.23 -0.29
N LEU A 474 -28.90 -20.86 -1.28
CA LEU A 474 -28.24 -20.15 -2.38
C LEU A 474 -29.25 -19.29 -3.16
N LYS A 475 -30.41 -19.84 -3.46
CA LYS A 475 -31.47 -19.13 -4.16
C LYS A 475 -31.91 -17.87 -3.42
N GLU A 476 -32.07 -17.94 -2.10
CA GLU A 476 -32.43 -16.79 -1.26
C GLU A 476 -31.37 -15.69 -1.34
N LEU A 477 -30.08 -16.03 -1.28
CA LEU A 477 -29.01 -15.06 -1.41
C LEU A 477 -29.02 -14.38 -2.79
N LEU A 478 -29.26 -15.16 -3.86
CA LEU A 478 -29.33 -14.63 -5.23
C LEU A 478 -30.53 -13.70 -5.43
N VAL A 479 -31.69 -14.03 -4.89
CA VAL A 479 -32.90 -13.19 -4.93
C VAL A 479 -32.66 -11.84 -4.24
N ARG A 480 -31.83 -11.82 -3.19
CA ARG A 480 -31.43 -10.58 -2.48
C ARG A 480 -30.28 -9.83 -3.16
N GLY A 481 -29.84 -10.25 -4.32
CA GLY A 481 -28.84 -9.53 -5.13
C GLY A 481 -27.38 -9.88 -4.86
N ALA A 482 -27.11 -11.02 -4.25
CA ALA A 482 -25.73 -11.50 -4.08
C ALA A 482 -25.07 -11.82 -5.43
N SER A 483 -23.80 -11.46 -5.59
CA SER A 483 -23.07 -11.60 -6.86
C SER A 483 -22.66 -13.04 -7.15
N VAL A 484 -23.01 -13.55 -8.33
CA VAL A 484 -22.55 -14.85 -8.85
C VAL A 484 -21.14 -14.78 -9.45
N HIS A 485 -20.61 -13.58 -9.65
CA HIS A 485 -19.31 -13.35 -10.31
C HIS A 485 -18.19 -13.01 -9.34
N ALA A 486 -18.45 -13.00 -8.03
CA ALA A 486 -17.43 -12.78 -7.02
C ALA A 486 -16.33 -13.84 -7.14
N ARG A 487 -15.08 -13.46 -6.84
CA ARG A 487 -13.94 -14.37 -6.79
C ARG A 487 -13.35 -14.41 -5.40
N ASN A 488 -13.04 -15.61 -4.94
CA ASN A 488 -12.31 -15.79 -3.71
C ASN A 488 -10.78 -15.59 -3.91
N ARG A 489 -9.99 -15.73 -2.84
CA ARG A 489 -8.53 -15.56 -2.89
C ARG A 489 -7.81 -16.60 -3.75
N ALA A 490 -8.41 -17.76 -3.97
CA ALA A 490 -7.93 -18.77 -4.90
C ALA A 490 -8.37 -18.50 -6.35
N ASN A 491 -8.96 -17.33 -6.61
CA ASN A 491 -9.48 -16.87 -7.89
C ASN A 491 -10.65 -17.71 -8.41
N ASN A 492 -11.30 -18.51 -7.55
CA ASN A 492 -12.42 -19.36 -7.90
C ASN A 492 -13.76 -18.60 -7.83
N THR A 493 -14.64 -18.94 -8.78
CA THR A 493 -16.04 -18.48 -8.79
C THR A 493 -16.93 -19.42 -7.93
N PRO A 494 -18.12 -18.97 -7.47
CA PRO A 494 -19.08 -19.84 -6.82
C PRO A 494 -19.49 -21.03 -7.70
N LEU A 495 -19.62 -20.82 -9.01
CA LEU A 495 -19.96 -21.89 -9.97
C LEU A 495 -18.88 -22.98 -10.02
N PHE A 496 -17.60 -22.59 -10.04
CA PHE A 496 -16.49 -23.55 -10.00
C PHE A 496 -16.50 -24.37 -8.71
N LEU A 497 -16.72 -23.74 -7.57
CA LEU A 497 -16.80 -24.44 -6.28
C LEU A 497 -17.97 -25.42 -6.22
N ALA A 498 -19.16 -25.01 -6.70
CA ALA A 498 -20.34 -25.87 -6.74
C ALA A 498 -20.10 -27.12 -7.64
N ARG A 499 -19.44 -26.93 -8.79
CA ARG A 499 -19.10 -28.05 -9.69
C ARG A 499 -18.10 -29.02 -9.06
N ARG A 500 -17.04 -28.50 -8.44
CA ARG A 500 -16.05 -29.32 -7.74
C ARG A 500 -16.64 -30.07 -6.55
N ALA A 501 -17.62 -29.52 -5.89
CA ALA A 501 -18.35 -30.16 -4.81
C ALA A 501 -19.41 -31.18 -5.29
N GLY A 502 -19.68 -31.24 -6.61
CA GLY A 502 -20.73 -32.10 -7.17
C GLY A 502 -22.15 -31.62 -6.79
N ASN A 503 -22.32 -30.34 -6.44
CA ASN A 503 -23.60 -29.80 -6.01
C ASN A 503 -24.42 -29.34 -7.22
N GLU A 504 -25.05 -30.30 -7.91
CA GLU A 504 -25.83 -30.07 -9.14
C GLU A 504 -26.97 -29.07 -8.95
N GLY A 505 -27.60 -29.04 -7.77
CA GLY A 505 -28.66 -28.08 -7.45
C GLY A 505 -28.13 -26.64 -7.49
N CYS A 506 -26.99 -26.38 -6.85
CA CYS A 506 -26.33 -25.07 -6.84
C CYS A 506 -25.75 -24.74 -8.22
N VAL A 507 -25.19 -25.69 -8.97
CA VAL A 507 -24.70 -25.50 -10.34
C VAL A 507 -25.80 -24.98 -11.25
N LYS A 508 -26.98 -25.59 -11.17
CA LYS A 508 -28.14 -25.18 -11.96
C LYS A 508 -28.57 -23.74 -11.64
N LEU A 509 -28.74 -23.43 -10.36
CA LEU A 509 -29.13 -22.09 -9.92
C LEU A 509 -28.12 -21.01 -10.31
N LEU A 510 -26.83 -21.29 -10.14
CA LEU A 510 -25.77 -20.32 -10.50
C LEU A 510 -25.73 -20.06 -12.00
N ARG A 511 -25.93 -21.08 -12.85
CA ARG A 511 -26.03 -20.89 -14.31
C ARG A 511 -27.27 -20.10 -14.71
N GLU A 512 -28.41 -20.40 -14.13
CA GLU A 512 -29.67 -19.66 -14.36
C GLU A 512 -29.53 -18.19 -13.96
N ALA A 513 -28.75 -17.90 -12.91
CA ALA A 513 -28.40 -16.55 -12.48
C ALA A 513 -27.27 -15.88 -13.29
N GLY A 514 -26.77 -16.52 -14.37
CA GLY A 514 -25.74 -15.96 -15.24
C GLY A 514 -24.29 -16.22 -14.77
N GLY A 515 -24.08 -17.11 -13.81
CA GLY A 515 -22.74 -17.50 -13.38
C GLY A 515 -21.95 -18.18 -14.52
N MET A 516 -20.69 -17.82 -14.69
CA MET A 516 -19.79 -18.35 -15.70
C MET A 516 -18.49 -18.82 -15.08
N LEU A 517 -17.86 -19.83 -15.71
CA LEU A 517 -16.48 -20.20 -15.41
C LEU A 517 -15.52 -19.26 -16.14
N TRP A 518 -14.36 -19.06 -15.57
CA TRP A 518 -13.29 -18.35 -16.26
C TRP A 518 -12.40 -19.32 -17.06
N GLN A 519 -11.63 -18.79 -17.99
CA GLN A 519 -10.78 -19.60 -18.88
C GLN A 519 -9.85 -20.53 -18.10
N GLU A 520 -9.30 -20.08 -16.97
CA GLU A 520 -8.43 -20.87 -16.11
C GLU A 520 -9.19 -22.01 -15.42
N GLU A 521 -10.41 -21.75 -14.97
CA GLU A 521 -11.29 -22.76 -14.36
C GLU A 521 -11.76 -23.81 -15.38
N GLU A 522 -12.02 -23.38 -16.63
CA GLU A 522 -12.36 -24.30 -17.73
C GLU A 522 -11.21 -25.23 -18.12
N VAL A 523 -9.95 -24.76 -18.02
CA VAL A 523 -8.77 -25.58 -18.30
C VAL A 523 -8.60 -26.65 -17.22
N VAL A 524 -8.80 -26.31 -15.95
CA VAL A 524 -8.71 -27.27 -14.83
C VAL A 524 -9.79 -28.37 -14.93
N GLU A 525 -10.94 -28.07 -15.52
CA GLU A 525 -12.02 -29.06 -15.68
C GLU A 525 -11.84 -29.98 -16.89
N ARG A 526 -11.03 -29.58 -17.88
CA ARG A 526 -10.78 -30.37 -19.09
C ARG A 526 -9.59 -31.33 -18.96
N GLY A 527 -8.76 -31.21 -17.92
CA GLY A 527 -7.59 -32.04 -17.62
C GLY A 527 -7.84 -32.98 -16.46
#